data_59948f145a287768a22f31b2a737ac4c
#
_entry.id   59948f145a287768a22f31b2a737ac4c
#
_cell.length_a   1.000
_cell.length_b   1.000
_cell.length_c   1.000
_cell.angle_alpha   90.00
_cell.angle_beta   90.00
_cell.angle_gamma   90.00
#
_symmetry.space_group_name_H-M   'P 1'
#
loop_
_entity.id
_entity.type
_entity.pdbx_description
1 polymer ?
#
loop_
_entity_poly.entity_id
_entity_poly.type
_entity_poly.pdbx_seq_one_letter_code
_entity_poly.pdbx_strand_id
1 'polypeptide(L)'
;MRKRRFIVRKKGSALLRICLILGILLVLAGAGYGIFALTGSQEQSQGLEQLPFTADTNYVFTGSGFLYMYGDRLTYDDLLDAKKDASYQVSTGSVQLAASPTLSVLYHDTAVQILGAAESLTFTQQVEQVACGVNHVAVLLRGEGQAMSLQVYDKAGTQTDQMDFPDGELMDFGFAQTQDDTLWTLEMAPAGSLPLSTLTTYNLATNHTTGVMTIQGQLVDQVWFTQNSIFFSCTNNLIRFTRTGNTEAYRLLVYGWELCDVSTAGSTPLFLYRERGAAGTSGTVKIYALPEGETASATVSAVQLPAGTLGAFLAGGSLYACTQDTLYVYSSTGKQTNAVALPRTVDRAQRLSETHLLLTGGNGLYVAALR
;
A
#
# COMPACT_ATOMS: atom_id res chain seq x y z
N MET A 1 4.22 98.80 30.05
CA MET A 1 3.31 97.73 30.40
C MET A 1 3.41 96.60 29.35
N ARG A 2 4.03 95.46 29.69
CA ARG A 2 4.24 94.29 28.83
C ARG A 2 3.24 93.21 29.28
N LYS A 3 2.23 92.88 28.41
CA LYS A 3 1.30 91.76 28.65
C LYS A 3 2.00 90.43 28.38
N ARG A 4 2.12 89.55 29.36
CA ARG A 4 2.53 88.17 29.23
C ARG A 4 1.30 87.35 28.81
N ARG A 5 1.41 86.65 27.64
CA ARG A 5 0.44 85.61 27.22
C ARG A 5 0.83 84.28 27.84
N PHE A 6 -0.07 83.69 28.56
CA PHE A 6 0.02 82.30 29.02
C PHE A 6 -0.39 81.35 27.89
N ILE A 7 0.51 80.44 27.51
CA ILE A 7 0.22 79.38 26.58
C ILE A 7 -0.17 78.12 27.41
N VAL A 8 -1.44 77.76 27.42
CA VAL A 8 -1.95 76.52 28.03
C VAL A 8 -1.68 75.39 27.04
N ARG A 9 -0.71 74.53 27.35
CA ARG A 9 -0.44 73.28 26.62
C ARG A 9 -1.50 72.22 27.04
N LYS A 10 -2.39 71.84 26.10
CA LYS A 10 -3.32 70.70 26.23
C LYS A 10 -2.54 69.40 26.23
N LYS A 11 -2.34 68.77 27.44
CA LYS A 11 -1.68 67.46 27.66
C LYS A 11 -2.75 66.34 27.60
N GLY A 12 -3.58 66.26 26.55
CA GLY A 12 -4.67 65.28 26.47
C GLY A 12 -4.66 64.38 25.23
N SER A 13 -3.77 64.63 24.24
CA SER A 13 -3.91 63.97 22.92
C SER A 13 -3.09 62.65 22.76
N ALA A 14 -2.07 62.42 23.59
CA ALA A 14 -1.22 61.24 23.45
C ALA A 14 -1.89 59.99 23.99
N LEU A 15 -2.49 60.08 25.17
CA LEU A 15 -3.19 58.96 25.82
C LEU A 15 -4.42 58.49 24.97
N LEU A 16 -5.19 59.44 24.44
CA LEU A 16 -6.31 59.17 23.57
C LEU A 16 -5.92 58.48 22.27
N ARG A 17 -4.75 58.85 21.70
CA ARG A 17 -4.19 58.23 20.48
C ARG A 17 -3.70 56.79 20.77
N ILE A 18 -3.08 56.53 21.92
CA ILE A 18 -2.64 55.21 22.32
C ILE A 18 -3.83 54.28 22.55
N CYS A 19 -4.91 54.74 23.21
CA CYS A 19 -6.14 53.95 23.41
C CYS A 19 -6.85 53.67 22.07
N LEU A 20 -6.82 54.59 21.13
CA LEU A 20 -7.41 54.41 19.80
C LEU A 20 -6.62 53.42 18.94
N ILE A 21 -5.29 53.43 19.02
CA ILE A 21 -4.39 52.46 18.32
C ILE A 21 -4.57 51.06 18.92
N LEU A 22 -4.61 50.94 20.26
CA LEU A 22 -4.86 49.67 20.93
C LEU A 22 -6.26 49.11 20.62
N GLY A 23 -7.27 49.95 20.54
CA GLY A 23 -8.63 49.55 20.14
C GLY A 23 -8.67 49.02 18.68
N ILE A 24 -7.99 49.69 17.74
CA ILE A 24 -7.89 49.23 16.34
C ILE A 24 -7.12 47.91 16.24
N LEU A 25 -6.01 47.72 17.00
CA LEU A 25 -5.25 46.48 17.03
C LEU A 25 -6.08 45.33 17.61
N LEU A 26 -6.89 45.56 18.64
CA LEU A 26 -7.80 44.57 19.20
C LEU A 26 -8.92 44.17 18.22
N VAL A 27 -9.47 45.13 17.48
CA VAL A 27 -10.48 44.84 16.45
C VAL A 27 -9.86 44.08 15.27
N LEU A 28 -8.64 44.44 14.85
CA LEU A 28 -7.91 43.72 13.79
C LEU A 28 -7.52 42.29 14.24
N ALA A 29 -7.09 42.12 15.47
CA ALA A 29 -6.80 40.81 16.04
C ALA A 29 -8.05 39.95 16.18
N GLY A 30 -9.19 40.53 16.62
CA GLY A 30 -10.49 39.86 16.68
C GLY A 30 -11.04 39.48 15.31
N ALA A 31 -10.91 40.38 14.32
CA ALA A 31 -11.30 40.11 12.94
C ALA A 31 -10.39 39.05 12.29
N GLY A 32 -9.07 39.11 12.54
CA GLY A 32 -8.12 38.10 12.09
C GLY A 32 -8.38 36.73 12.70
N TYR A 33 -8.70 36.68 14.00
CA TYR A 33 -9.08 35.43 14.67
C TYR A 33 -10.45 34.90 14.19
N GLY A 34 -11.42 35.78 13.95
CA GLY A 34 -12.71 35.41 13.37
C GLY A 34 -12.60 34.87 11.96
N ILE A 35 -11.76 35.48 11.11
CA ILE A 35 -11.47 34.98 9.76
C ILE A 35 -10.70 33.64 9.84
N PHE A 36 -9.72 33.52 10.73
CA PHE A 36 -8.99 32.26 10.94
C PHE A 36 -9.89 31.15 11.47
N ALA A 37 -10.80 31.45 12.41
CA ALA A 37 -11.79 30.49 12.90
C ALA A 37 -12.84 30.11 11.85
N LEU A 38 -13.22 31.02 10.95
CA LEU A 38 -14.13 30.75 9.84
C LEU A 38 -13.47 30.07 8.66
N THR A 39 -12.18 30.30 8.42
CA THR A 39 -11.42 29.64 7.35
C THR A 39 -10.70 28.37 7.83
N GLY A 40 -10.41 28.25 9.13
CA GLY A 40 -9.79 27.07 9.74
C GLY A 40 -10.69 25.86 9.86
N SER A 41 -11.99 25.99 9.63
CA SER A 41 -12.96 24.90 9.53
C SER A 41 -13.51 24.70 8.10
N GLN A 42 -12.70 24.95 7.07
CA GLN A 42 -12.97 24.22 5.84
C GLN A 42 -12.65 22.76 6.16
N GLU A 43 -13.69 21.97 6.43
CA GLU A 43 -13.65 20.52 6.29
C GLU A 43 -12.97 20.25 4.95
N GLN A 44 -11.71 19.81 4.98
CA GLN A 44 -11.02 19.36 3.79
C GLN A 44 -11.76 18.10 3.36
N SER A 45 -12.77 18.24 2.52
CA SER A 45 -13.41 17.11 1.91
C SER A 45 -12.34 16.41 1.07
N GLN A 46 -12.15 15.12 1.29
CA GLN A 46 -11.28 14.30 0.47
C GLN A 46 -11.81 14.35 -0.96
N GLY A 47 -11.00 14.84 -1.91
CA GLY A 47 -11.35 14.74 -3.32
C GLY A 47 -11.47 13.26 -3.69
N LEU A 48 -12.65 12.84 -4.13
CA LEU A 48 -12.87 11.49 -4.66
C LEU A 48 -12.95 11.58 -6.17
N GLU A 49 -12.10 10.83 -6.84
CA GLU A 49 -12.15 10.64 -8.28
C GLU A 49 -12.94 9.38 -8.58
N GLN A 50 -14.01 9.51 -9.37
CA GLN A 50 -14.82 8.36 -9.78
C GLN A 50 -14.16 7.65 -10.94
N LEU A 51 -13.96 6.33 -10.80
CA LEU A 51 -13.45 5.49 -11.87
C LEU A 51 -14.52 5.24 -12.94
N PRO A 52 -14.12 5.09 -14.23
CA PRO A 52 -15.05 4.89 -15.34
C PRO A 52 -15.63 3.46 -15.42
N PHE A 53 -15.31 2.61 -14.46
CA PHE A 53 -15.77 1.22 -14.37
C PHE A 53 -16.34 0.92 -12.98
N THR A 54 -16.98 -0.24 -12.81
CA THR A 54 -17.68 -0.67 -11.59
C THR A 54 -16.91 -1.77 -10.87
N ALA A 55 -17.34 -2.11 -9.66
CA ALA A 55 -16.73 -3.16 -8.84
C ALA A 55 -16.79 -4.57 -9.48
N ASP A 56 -17.75 -4.80 -10.39
CA ASP A 56 -17.90 -6.08 -11.12
C ASP A 56 -16.97 -6.17 -12.34
N THR A 57 -16.30 -5.10 -12.71
CA THR A 57 -15.36 -5.07 -13.82
C THR A 57 -14.10 -5.82 -13.44
N ASN A 58 -13.54 -6.60 -14.36
CA ASN A 58 -12.22 -7.17 -14.17
C ASN A 58 -11.16 -6.08 -14.33
N TYR A 59 -10.46 -5.75 -13.25
CA TYR A 59 -9.44 -4.69 -13.21
C TYR A 59 -8.25 -5.06 -12.34
N VAL A 60 -7.13 -4.43 -12.59
CA VAL A 60 -5.93 -4.48 -11.75
C VAL A 60 -5.32 -3.08 -11.63
N PHE A 61 -4.84 -2.75 -10.44
CA PHE A 61 -4.08 -1.51 -10.22
C PHE A 61 -2.62 -1.74 -10.59
N THR A 62 -2.06 -0.87 -11.43
CA THR A 62 -0.68 -1.01 -11.95
C THR A 62 0.36 -0.29 -11.08
N GLY A 63 -0.07 0.43 -10.04
CA GLY A 63 0.79 1.33 -9.25
C GLY A 63 0.62 2.80 -9.57
N SER A 64 0.24 3.15 -10.81
CA SER A 64 -0.04 4.54 -11.24
C SER A 64 -1.41 4.73 -11.87
N GLY A 65 -2.05 3.66 -12.31
CA GLY A 65 -3.34 3.68 -12.97
C GLY A 65 -4.05 2.35 -12.88
N PHE A 66 -5.13 2.20 -13.64
CA PHE A 66 -5.92 0.97 -13.69
C PHE A 66 -5.91 0.39 -15.10
N LEU A 67 -5.66 -0.90 -15.15
CA LEU A 67 -5.90 -1.71 -16.34
C LEU A 67 -7.21 -2.46 -16.13
N TYR A 68 -8.19 -2.33 -17.03
CA TYR A 68 -9.50 -2.94 -16.89
C TYR A 68 -10.12 -3.37 -18.22
N MET A 69 -11.00 -4.35 -18.16
CA MET A 69 -11.74 -4.85 -19.32
C MET A 69 -13.04 -4.07 -19.51
N TYR A 70 -13.26 -3.54 -20.70
CA TYR A 70 -14.53 -2.95 -21.10
C TYR A 70 -15.02 -3.61 -22.40
N GLY A 71 -15.90 -4.58 -22.26
CA GLY A 71 -16.33 -5.45 -23.36
C GLY A 71 -15.15 -6.27 -23.90
N ASP A 72 -14.81 -6.10 -25.17
CA ASP A 72 -13.69 -6.72 -25.87
C ASP A 72 -12.41 -5.85 -25.90
N ARG A 73 -12.39 -4.79 -25.10
CA ARG A 73 -11.29 -3.85 -25.02
C ARG A 73 -10.64 -3.89 -23.65
N LEU A 74 -9.33 -3.93 -23.65
CA LEU A 74 -8.52 -3.67 -22.48
C LEU A 74 -8.15 -2.18 -22.48
N THR A 75 -8.49 -1.49 -21.41
CA THR A 75 -8.23 -0.05 -21.25
C THR A 75 -7.27 0.18 -20.10
N TYR A 76 -6.32 1.05 -20.29
CA TYR A 76 -5.45 1.58 -19.25
C TYR A 76 -5.75 3.07 -19.04
N ASP A 77 -6.07 3.46 -17.82
CA ASP A 77 -6.25 4.83 -17.38
C ASP A 77 -5.22 5.17 -16.31
N ASP A 78 -4.36 6.14 -16.57
CA ASP A 78 -3.37 6.65 -15.61
C ASP A 78 -4.00 7.73 -14.73
N LEU A 79 -3.92 7.59 -13.40
CA LEU A 79 -4.55 8.52 -12.45
C LEU A 79 -3.95 9.93 -12.46
N LEU A 80 -2.75 10.11 -13.01
CA LEU A 80 -2.03 11.38 -12.96
C LEU A 80 -1.80 12.00 -14.35
N ASP A 81 -1.82 11.22 -15.41
CA ASP A 81 -1.45 11.66 -16.75
C ASP A 81 -2.28 10.98 -17.83
N ALA A 82 -3.42 11.56 -18.19
CA ALA A 82 -4.30 11.07 -19.25
C ALA A 82 -3.62 10.88 -20.63
N LYS A 83 -2.42 11.41 -20.84
CA LYS A 83 -1.67 11.15 -22.09
C LYS A 83 -1.11 9.73 -22.16
N LYS A 84 -1.08 9.03 -21.05
CA LYS A 84 -0.65 7.63 -20.98
C LYS A 84 -1.81 6.65 -21.17
N ASP A 85 -3.05 7.14 -21.20
CA ASP A 85 -4.22 6.30 -21.42
C ASP A 85 -4.08 5.57 -22.74
N ALA A 86 -4.41 4.29 -22.71
CA ALA A 86 -4.28 3.40 -23.84
C ALA A 86 -5.44 2.41 -23.92
N SER A 87 -5.74 1.94 -25.12
CA SER A 87 -6.77 0.93 -25.31
C SER A 87 -6.29 -0.09 -26.34
N TYR A 88 -6.47 -1.36 -26.01
CA TYR A 88 -6.03 -2.50 -26.80
C TYR A 88 -7.24 -3.36 -27.14
N GLN A 89 -7.31 -3.82 -28.40
CA GLN A 89 -8.31 -4.83 -28.79
C GLN A 89 -7.83 -6.19 -28.30
N VAL A 90 -8.68 -6.92 -27.61
CA VAL A 90 -8.38 -8.25 -27.08
C VAL A 90 -9.38 -9.24 -27.65
N SER A 91 -8.91 -10.41 -28.08
CA SER A 91 -9.80 -11.50 -28.45
C SER A 91 -10.50 -12.03 -27.19
N THR A 92 -11.83 -12.02 -27.23
CA THR A 92 -12.71 -12.25 -26.08
C THR A 92 -12.58 -13.64 -25.46
N GLY A 93 -12.52 -13.69 -24.16
CA GLY A 93 -12.59 -14.84 -23.29
C GLY A 93 -12.61 -14.36 -21.84
N SER A 94 -12.77 -15.27 -20.89
CA SER A 94 -12.54 -14.97 -19.49
C SER A 94 -11.02 -14.79 -19.28
N VAL A 95 -10.54 -13.57 -19.28
CA VAL A 95 -9.12 -13.26 -19.07
C VAL A 95 -8.90 -12.81 -17.63
N GLN A 96 -7.73 -13.12 -17.08
CA GLN A 96 -7.22 -12.56 -15.84
C GLN A 96 -6.16 -11.50 -16.16
N LEU A 97 -5.96 -10.58 -15.24
CA LEU A 97 -5.03 -9.46 -15.38
C LEU A 97 -3.97 -9.54 -14.30
N ALA A 98 -2.72 -9.35 -14.69
CA ALA A 98 -1.62 -9.10 -13.77
C ALA A 98 -0.86 -7.86 -14.23
N ALA A 99 -0.39 -7.04 -13.29
CA ALA A 99 0.34 -5.83 -13.63
C ALA A 99 1.36 -5.43 -12.56
N SER A 100 2.37 -4.71 -13.01
CA SER A 100 3.29 -3.91 -12.22
C SER A 100 3.30 -2.48 -12.79
N PRO A 101 4.04 -1.53 -12.21
CA PRO A 101 4.17 -0.18 -12.78
C PRO A 101 4.74 -0.13 -14.19
N THR A 102 5.39 -1.19 -14.66
CA THR A 102 6.12 -1.22 -15.94
C THR A 102 5.67 -2.31 -16.89
N LEU A 103 4.95 -3.33 -16.40
CA LEU A 103 4.49 -4.47 -17.19
C LEU A 103 3.03 -4.76 -16.91
N SER A 104 2.31 -5.16 -17.94
CA SER A 104 0.93 -5.60 -17.87
C SER A 104 0.72 -6.85 -18.70
N VAL A 105 -0.06 -7.77 -18.19
CA VAL A 105 -0.24 -9.11 -18.75
C VAL A 105 -1.72 -9.50 -18.69
N LEU A 106 -2.21 -10.08 -19.78
CA LEU A 106 -3.46 -10.83 -19.81
C LEU A 106 -3.14 -12.31 -19.85
N TYR A 107 -3.88 -13.11 -19.13
CA TYR A 107 -3.71 -14.56 -19.19
C TYR A 107 -5.04 -15.31 -19.00
N HIS A 108 -5.10 -16.47 -19.57
CA HIS A 108 -6.24 -17.40 -19.42
C HIS A 108 -5.76 -18.81 -19.78
N ASP A 109 -6.35 -19.79 -19.14
CA ASP A 109 -6.11 -21.22 -19.42
C ASP A 109 -4.65 -21.58 -19.71
N THR A 110 -4.28 -21.59 -20.98
CA THR A 110 -2.92 -21.98 -21.46
C THR A 110 -2.19 -20.86 -22.19
N ALA A 111 -2.68 -19.62 -22.12
CA ALA A 111 -2.09 -18.51 -22.87
C ALA A 111 -1.78 -17.30 -21.96
N VAL A 112 -0.67 -16.63 -22.26
CA VAL A 112 -0.23 -15.41 -21.61
C VAL A 112 0.18 -14.40 -22.67
N GLN A 113 -0.39 -13.20 -22.62
CA GLN A 113 -0.03 -12.08 -23.47
C GLN A 113 0.61 -10.97 -22.65
N ILE A 114 1.89 -10.74 -22.88
CA ILE A 114 2.60 -9.59 -22.33
C ILE A 114 2.27 -8.39 -23.23
N LEU A 115 1.73 -7.30 -22.66
CA LEU A 115 1.40 -6.11 -23.46
C LEU A 115 2.68 -5.46 -23.99
N GLY A 116 2.72 -5.27 -25.31
CA GLY A 116 3.90 -4.75 -26.01
C GLY A 116 4.84 -5.83 -26.56
N ALA A 117 4.69 -7.10 -26.20
CA ALA A 117 5.38 -8.19 -26.86
C ALA A 117 4.75 -8.49 -28.23
N ALA A 118 5.57 -8.99 -29.17
CA ALA A 118 5.12 -9.28 -30.54
C ALA A 118 4.16 -10.47 -30.62
N GLU A 119 4.37 -11.47 -29.75
CA GLU A 119 3.61 -12.73 -29.77
C GLU A 119 3.11 -13.07 -28.38
N SER A 120 2.01 -13.84 -28.33
CA SER A 120 1.49 -14.42 -27.10
C SER A 120 2.21 -15.73 -26.79
N LEU A 121 2.48 -15.98 -25.52
CA LEU A 121 3.01 -17.25 -25.04
C LEU A 121 1.86 -18.26 -24.99
N THR A 122 2.13 -19.48 -25.44
CA THR A 122 1.16 -20.59 -25.40
C THR A 122 1.82 -21.80 -24.75
N PHE A 123 1.11 -22.39 -23.79
CA PHE A 123 1.58 -23.51 -22.98
C PHE A 123 0.75 -24.76 -23.26
N THR A 124 1.32 -25.92 -23.01
CA THR A 124 0.58 -27.21 -22.98
C THR A 124 -0.08 -27.43 -21.61
N GLN A 125 0.38 -26.72 -20.59
CA GLN A 125 -0.08 -26.78 -19.20
C GLN A 125 -0.98 -25.60 -18.90
N GLN A 126 -1.80 -25.73 -17.85
CA GLN A 126 -2.65 -24.64 -17.38
C GLN A 126 -1.82 -23.56 -16.69
N VAL A 127 -2.08 -22.31 -17.01
CA VAL A 127 -1.56 -21.14 -16.30
C VAL A 127 -2.34 -20.97 -15.02
N GLU A 128 -1.69 -21.13 -13.89
CA GLU A 128 -2.31 -21.02 -12.56
C GLU A 128 -2.27 -19.57 -12.07
N GLN A 129 -1.10 -18.94 -12.18
CA GLN A 129 -0.87 -17.60 -11.69
C GLN A 129 0.22 -16.88 -12.49
N VAL A 130 0.11 -15.56 -12.58
CA VAL A 130 1.12 -14.72 -13.23
C VAL A 130 1.48 -13.58 -12.27
N ALA A 131 2.78 -13.31 -12.13
CA ALA A 131 3.30 -12.15 -11.43
C ALA A 131 4.15 -11.29 -12.36
N CYS A 132 4.06 -9.96 -12.21
CA CYS A 132 4.82 -8.99 -12.98
C CYS A 132 5.87 -8.31 -12.11
N GLY A 133 7.13 -8.35 -12.54
CA GLY A 133 8.23 -7.56 -12.00
C GLY A 133 8.43 -6.25 -12.76
N VAL A 134 9.63 -5.69 -12.72
CA VAL A 134 9.99 -4.47 -13.45
C VAL A 134 10.27 -4.77 -14.93
N ASN A 135 10.99 -5.85 -15.24
CA ASN A 135 11.37 -6.26 -16.60
C ASN A 135 11.01 -7.71 -16.93
N HIS A 136 10.53 -8.48 -15.95
CA HIS A 136 10.23 -9.89 -16.11
C HIS A 136 8.82 -10.23 -15.68
N VAL A 137 8.30 -11.29 -16.27
CA VAL A 137 7.02 -11.90 -15.94
C VAL A 137 7.28 -13.32 -15.50
N ALA A 138 6.76 -13.73 -14.35
CA ALA A 138 6.80 -15.09 -13.85
C ALA A 138 5.44 -15.75 -14.05
N VAL A 139 5.42 -16.91 -14.70
CA VAL A 139 4.23 -17.68 -15.05
C VAL A 139 4.29 -19.02 -14.33
N LEU A 140 3.35 -19.27 -13.45
CA LEU A 140 3.18 -20.55 -12.77
C LEU A 140 2.29 -21.45 -13.62
N LEU A 141 2.83 -22.59 -13.98
CA LEU A 141 2.14 -23.62 -14.76
C LEU A 141 1.84 -24.83 -13.88
N ARG A 142 0.64 -25.36 -13.98
CA ARG A 142 0.22 -26.59 -13.33
C ARG A 142 0.49 -27.79 -14.23
N GLY A 143 1.34 -28.71 -13.77
CA GLY A 143 1.62 -29.98 -14.43
C GLY A 143 0.65 -31.09 -14.03
N GLU A 144 1.04 -32.32 -14.33
CA GLU A 144 0.28 -33.48 -13.91
C GLU A 144 0.42 -33.75 -12.39
N GLY A 145 -0.67 -34.14 -11.74
CA GLY A 145 -0.69 -34.36 -10.30
C GLY A 145 -0.54 -33.07 -9.52
N GLN A 146 0.50 -32.94 -8.71
CA GLN A 146 0.83 -31.74 -7.92
C GLN A 146 2.03 -30.96 -8.47
N ALA A 147 2.64 -31.44 -9.55
CA ALA A 147 3.82 -30.79 -10.13
C ALA A 147 3.49 -29.36 -10.61
N MET A 148 4.38 -28.44 -10.33
CA MET A 148 4.33 -27.06 -10.77
C MET A 148 5.63 -26.66 -11.45
N SER A 149 5.56 -25.77 -12.42
CA SER A 149 6.72 -25.18 -13.09
C SER A 149 6.55 -23.66 -13.14
N LEU A 150 7.50 -22.94 -12.58
CA LEU A 150 7.57 -21.49 -12.63
C LEU A 150 8.52 -21.08 -13.74
N GLN A 151 7.99 -20.50 -14.81
CA GLN A 151 8.78 -20.04 -15.95
C GLN A 151 8.86 -18.51 -15.93
N VAL A 152 10.02 -17.98 -16.24
CA VAL A 152 10.30 -16.54 -16.25
C VAL A 152 10.57 -16.07 -17.66
N TYR A 153 9.94 -14.97 -18.03
CA TYR A 153 10.03 -14.35 -19.35
C TYR A 153 10.43 -12.88 -19.22
N ASP A 154 11.21 -12.40 -20.16
CA ASP A 154 11.45 -10.98 -20.31
C ASP A 154 10.22 -10.26 -20.93
N LYS A 155 10.26 -8.93 -21.00
CA LYS A 155 9.18 -8.13 -21.59
C LYS A 155 8.93 -8.36 -23.08
N ALA A 156 9.88 -8.99 -23.79
CA ALA A 156 9.72 -9.37 -25.19
C ALA A 156 9.07 -10.76 -25.36
N GLY A 157 8.87 -11.50 -24.26
CA GLY A 157 8.33 -12.86 -24.27
C GLY A 157 9.41 -13.94 -24.45
N THR A 158 10.69 -13.60 -24.25
CA THR A 158 11.76 -14.60 -24.30
C THR A 158 11.90 -15.25 -22.92
N GLN A 159 11.87 -16.58 -22.88
CA GLN A 159 12.09 -17.31 -21.62
C GLN A 159 13.55 -17.12 -21.16
N THR A 160 13.68 -16.69 -19.89
CA THR A 160 14.98 -16.40 -19.27
C THR A 160 15.35 -17.41 -18.19
N ASP A 161 14.36 -18.00 -17.51
CA ASP A 161 14.58 -18.96 -16.43
C ASP A 161 13.40 -19.93 -16.26
N GLN A 162 13.63 -21.04 -15.53
CA GLN A 162 12.61 -22.02 -15.16
C GLN A 162 13.00 -22.72 -13.85
N MET A 163 12.01 -22.92 -12.99
CA MET A 163 12.12 -23.65 -11.74
C MET A 163 10.99 -24.69 -11.65
N ASP A 164 11.32 -25.93 -11.36
CA ASP A 164 10.35 -27.01 -11.28
C ASP A 164 10.13 -27.47 -9.83
N PHE A 165 8.87 -27.66 -9.45
CA PHE A 165 8.43 -28.10 -8.13
C PHE A 165 7.61 -29.39 -8.31
N PRO A 166 8.28 -30.56 -8.38
CA PRO A 166 7.63 -31.82 -8.75
C PRO A 166 6.61 -32.30 -7.73
N ASP A 167 6.81 -31.98 -6.46
CA ASP A 167 5.99 -32.43 -5.33
C ASP A 167 4.95 -31.39 -4.87
N GLY A 168 4.82 -30.27 -5.58
CA GLY A 168 3.85 -29.21 -5.25
C GLY A 168 4.20 -28.44 -3.98
N GLU A 169 5.47 -28.27 -3.68
CA GLU A 169 5.98 -27.61 -2.47
C GLU A 169 5.88 -26.09 -2.53
N LEU A 170 5.66 -25.51 -3.71
CA LEU A 170 5.54 -24.07 -3.90
C LEU A 170 4.23 -23.55 -3.28
N MET A 171 4.35 -22.67 -2.31
CA MET A 171 3.23 -22.03 -1.62
C MET A 171 2.88 -20.68 -2.22
N ASP A 172 3.91 -19.89 -2.57
CA ASP A 172 3.74 -18.54 -3.12
C ASP A 172 5.01 -18.11 -3.87
N PHE A 173 4.88 -17.12 -4.74
CA PHE A 173 6.00 -16.52 -5.44
C PHE A 173 5.65 -15.08 -5.84
N GLY A 174 6.67 -14.29 -6.14
CA GLY A 174 6.46 -12.93 -6.60
C GLY A 174 7.75 -12.17 -6.81
N PHE A 175 7.60 -10.90 -7.09
CA PHE A 175 8.73 -9.99 -7.20
C PHE A 175 8.83 -9.12 -5.95
N ALA A 176 10.05 -8.87 -5.50
CA ALA A 176 10.30 -7.93 -4.41
C ALA A 176 9.79 -6.54 -4.83
N GLN A 177 9.15 -5.82 -3.89
CA GLN A 177 8.64 -4.44 -4.11
C GLN A 177 9.78 -3.40 -4.08
N THR A 178 10.92 -3.77 -4.62
CA THR A 178 12.10 -2.95 -4.78
C THR A 178 12.33 -2.67 -6.26
N GLN A 179 13.20 -1.73 -6.59
CA GLN A 179 13.45 -1.34 -7.99
C GLN A 179 14.22 -2.39 -8.80
N ASP A 180 14.68 -3.47 -8.16
CA ASP A 180 15.36 -4.60 -8.77
C ASP A 180 14.37 -5.74 -9.06
N ASP A 181 14.56 -6.45 -10.18
CA ASP A 181 13.79 -7.66 -10.51
C ASP A 181 14.25 -8.86 -9.68
N THR A 182 14.15 -8.78 -8.37
CA THR A 182 14.36 -9.91 -7.49
C THR A 182 13.09 -10.76 -7.47
N LEU A 183 13.13 -11.92 -8.09
CA LEU A 183 12.11 -12.95 -7.97
C LEU A 183 12.32 -13.70 -6.63
N TRP A 184 11.25 -14.10 -5.99
CA TRP A 184 11.29 -14.96 -4.81
C TRP A 184 10.27 -16.09 -4.93
N THR A 185 10.61 -17.24 -4.35
CA THR A 185 9.72 -18.38 -4.16
C THR A 185 9.63 -18.71 -2.68
N LEU A 186 8.44 -19.07 -2.22
CA LEU A 186 8.18 -19.59 -0.87
C LEU A 186 7.73 -21.02 -0.99
N GLU A 187 8.50 -21.93 -0.43
CA GLU A 187 8.25 -23.37 -0.43
C GLU A 187 7.93 -23.85 0.98
N MET A 188 7.17 -24.92 1.08
CA MET A 188 6.90 -25.58 2.34
C MET A 188 7.12 -27.10 2.21
N ALA A 189 7.97 -27.63 3.06
CA ALA A 189 8.23 -29.05 3.16
C ALA A 189 8.09 -29.55 4.60
N PRO A 190 7.80 -30.83 4.83
CA PRO A 190 7.84 -31.42 6.16
C PRO A 190 9.29 -31.61 6.63
N ALA A 191 9.60 -31.17 7.85
CA ALA A 191 10.85 -31.44 8.53
C ALA A 191 10.57 -32.22 9.82
N GLY A 192 10.42 -33.56 9.68
CA GLY A 192 9.88 -34.42 10.73
C GLY A 192 8.41 -34.13 11.02
N SER A 193 8.08 -33.71 12.25
CA SER A 193 6.71 -33.36 12.66
C SER A 193 6.40 -31.86 12.53
N LEU A 194 7.34 -31.06 12.06
CA LEU A 194 7.20 -29.58 11.95
C LEU A 194 7.27 -29.16 10.48
N PRO A 195 6.59 -28.07 10.11
CA PRO A 195 6.76 -27.48 8.79
C PRO A 195 8.11 -26.77 8.69
N LEU A 196 8.70 -26.81 7.51
CA LEU A 196 9.85 -26.02 7.12
C LEU A 196 9.43 -25.11 5.97
N SER A 197 9.39 -23.82 6.22
CA SER A 197 9.18 -22.81 5.17
C SER A 197 10.53 -22.33 4.66
N THR A 198 10.74 -22.34 3.35
CA THR A 198 11.98 -21.91 2.69
C THR A 198 11.65 -20.78 1.72
N LEU A 199 12.24 -19.62 1.93
CA LEU A 199 12.24 -18.53 0.96
C LEU A 199 13.55 -18.59 0.18
N THR A 200 13.45 -18.66 -1.15
CA THR A 200 14.59 -18.52 -2.05
C THR A 200 14.43 -17.22 -2.86
N THR A 201 15.50 -16.45 -2.99
CA THR A 201 15.54 -15.23 -3.78
C THR A 201 16.50 -15.35 -4.95
N TYR A 202 16.10 -14.80 -6.10
CA TYR A 202 16.82 -14.90 -7.37
C TYR A 202 17.03 -13.51 -7.98
N ASN A 203 18.24 -13.22 -8.42
CA ASN A 203 18.51 -12.05 -9.25
C ASN A 203 18.45 -12.47 -10.72
N LEU A 204 17.40 -12.07 -11.41
CA LEU A 204 17.16 -12.47 -12.81
C LEU A 204 18.13 -11.81 -13.79
N ALA A 205 18.73 -10.68 -13.47
CA ALA A 205 19.74 -10.05 -14.34
C ALA A 205 21.05 -10.85 -14.39
N THR A 206 21.35 -11.63 -13.35
CA THR A 206 22.58 -12.44 -13.27
C THR A 206 22.32 -13.95 -13.26
N ASN A 207 21.06 -14.35 -13.25
CA ASN A 207 20.60 -15.76 -13.19
C ASN A 207 21.19 -16.53 -11.99
N HIS A 208 21.21 -15.89 -10.82
CA HIS A 208 21.78 -16.47 -9.60
C HIS A 208 20.81 -16.42 -8.44
N THR A 209 20.77 -17.50 -7.66
CA THR A 209 20.19 -17.51 -6.31
C THR A 209 20.99 -16.54 -5.44
N THR A 210 20.30 -15.57 -4.86
CA THR A 210 20.90 -14.53 -4.01
C THR A 210 20.74 -14.82 -2.53
N GLY A 211 19.79 -15.69 -2.16
CA GLY A 211 19.57 -16.07 -0.78
C GLY A 211 18.64 -17.25 -0.62
N VAL A 212 18.88 -18.01 0.46
CA VAL A 212 17.98 -19.07 0.94
C VAL A 212 17.80 -18.87 2.44
N MET A 213 16.56 -18.69 2.87
CA MET A 213 16.19 -18.44 4.27
C MET A 213 15.16 -19.49 4.70
N THR A 214 15.42 -20.15 5.83
CA THR A 214 14.56 -21.22 6.34
C THR A 214 13.96 -20.84 7.69
N ILE A 215 12.67 -21.14 7.87
CA ILE A 215 11.94 -20.95 9.11
C ILE A 215 11.29 -22.28 9.49
N GLN A 216 11.79 -22.88 10.56
CA GLN A 216 11.30 -24.16 11.04
C GLN A 216 10.21 -24.00 12.09
N GLY A 217 9.19 -24.84 12.03
CA GLY A 217 8.12 -24.93 13.04
C GLY A 217 7.05 -23.87 12.94
N GLN A 218 7.04 -23.08 11.85
CA GLN A 218 6.01 -22.08 11.59
C GLN A 218 5.70 -22.01 10.09
N LEU A 219 4.44 -21.75 9.78
CA LEU A 219 4.02 -21.39 8.44
C LEU A 219 4.30 -19.89 8.24
N VAL A 220 4.85 -19.57 7.08
CA VAL A 220 4.96 -18.20 6.58
C VAL A 220 3.70 -17.87 5.82
N ASP A 221 3.00 -16.83 6.25
CA ASP A 221 1.76 -16.39 5.61
C ASP A 221 2.03 -15.35 4.52
N GLN A 222 3.02 -14.47 4.73
CA GLN A 222 3.33 -13.37 3.81
C GLN A 222 4.79 -12.94 3.94
N VAL A 223 5.33 -12.37 2.85
CA VAL A 223 6.72 -11.90 2.76
C VAL A 223 6.75 -10.47 2.23
N TRP A 224 7.58 -9.60 2.81
CA TRP A 224 7.81 -8.23 2.34
C TRP A 224 9.29 -7.92 2.25
N PHE A 225 9.60 -7.11 1.27
CA PHE A 225 10.96 -6.68 1.00
C PHE A 225 11.10 -5.18 1.22
N THR A 226 12.19 -4.81 1.87
CA THR A 226 12.74 -3.46 1.85
C THR A 226 14.09 -3.49 1.15
N GLN A 227 14.77 -2.35 1.11
CA GLN A 227 16.11 -2.31 0.52
C GLN A 227 17.11 -3.18 1.29
N ASN A 228 16.98 -3.30 2.61
CA ASN A 228 17.99 -3.93 3.48
C ASN A 228 17.48 -5.20 4.18
N SER A 229 16.18 -5.44 4.21
CA SER A 229 15.57 -6.51 5.00
C SER A 229 14.50 -7.26 4.24
N ILE A 230 14.25 -8.48 4.69
CA ILE A 230 13.13 -9.32 4.30
C ILE A 230 12.35 -9.64 5.58
N PHE A 231 11.04 -9.37 5.55
CA PHE A 231 10.15 -9.62 6.68
C PHE A 231 9.22 -10.78 6.37
N PHE A 232 9.06 -11.66 7.33
CA PHE A 232 8.18 -12.81 7.27
C PHE A 232 7.10 -12.67 8.34
N SER A 233 5.84 -12.61 7.92
CA SER A 233 4.73 -12.84 8.82
C SER A 233 4.48 -14.33 8.93
N CYS A 234 4.63 -14.83 10.14
CA CYS A 234 4.39 -16.23 10.46
C CYS A 234 3.19 -16.33 11.41
N THR A 235 2.70 -17.53 11.63
CA THR A 235 1.56 -17.80 12.53
C THR A 235 1.66 -17.12 13.89
N ASN A 236 2.84 -17.07 14.48
CA ASN A 236 3.06 -16.51 15.82
C ASN A 236 4.16 -15.44 15.90
N ASN A 237 4.89 -15.22 14.83
CA ASN A 237 6.03 -14.31 14.84
C ASN A 237 6.05 -13.42 13.59
N LEU A 238 6.55 -12.21 13.77
CA LEU A 238 7.09 -11.37 12.70
C LEU A 238 8.62 -11.49 12.77
N ILE A 239 9.23 -11.96 11.69
CA ILE A 239 10.67 -12.24 11.64
C ILE A 239 11.31 -11.36 10.60
N ARG A 240 12.46 -10.77 10.92
CA ARG A 240 13.27 -9.98 9.99
C ARG A 240 14.58 -10.68 9.70
N PHE A 241 14.90 -10.84 8.44
CA PHE A 241 16.21 -11.25 7.93
C PHE A 241 16.94 -10.06 7.30
N THR A 242 18.26 -10.06 7.37
CA THR A 242 19.08 -9.16 6.57
C THR A 242 19.10 -9.65 5.13
N ARG A 243 18.95 -8.72 4.17
CA ARG A 243 18.93 -9.08 2.75
C ARG A 243 20.31 -9.51 2.25
N THR A 244 21.38 -8.95 2.78
CA THR A 244 22.76 -9.23 2.35
C THR A 244 23.37 -10.48 2.98
N GLY A 245 22.96 -10.84 4.19
CA GLY A 245 23.54 -11.96 4.96
C GLY A 245 22.65 -13.18 5.08
N ASN A 246 21.40 -13.09 4.63
CA ASN A 246 20.36 -14.11 4.80
C ASN A 246 20.28 -14.61 6.27
N THR A 247 20.50 -13.70 7.21
CA THR A 247 20.60 -14.02 8.64
C THR A 247 19.40 -13.44 9.36
N GLU A 248 18.79 -14.23 10.24
CA GLU A 248 17.75 -13.74 11.13
C GLU A 248 18.32 -12.66 12.05
N ALA A 249 17.83 -11.43 11.88
CA ALA A 249 18.28 -10.28 12.63
C ALA A 249 17.34 -9.92 13.79
N TYR A 250 16.07 -10.30 13.70
CA TYR A 250 15.07 -9.96 14.72
C TYR A 250 13.86 -10.89 14.64
N ARG A 251 13.29 -11.22 15.82
CA ARG A 251 12.06 -12.00 15.94
C ARG A 251 11.14 -11.36 16.98
N LEU A 252 9.92 -11.06 16.57
CA LEU A 252 8.88 -10.48 17.41
C LEU A 252 7.74 -11.47 17.58
N LEU A 253 7.33 -11.73 18.82
CA LEU A 253 6.16 -12.56 19.11
C LEU A 253 4.88 -11.73 18.88
N VAL A 254 4.01 -12.22 18.01
CA VAL A 254 2.70 -11.61 17.67
C VAL A 254 1.54 -12.57 17.93
N TYR A 255 1.72 -13.49 18.90
CA TYR A 255 0.72 -14.49 19.25
C TYR A 255 -0.64 -13.89 19.58
N GLY A 256 -1.70 -14.45 18.98
CA GLY A 256 -3.07 -13.94 19.11
C GLY A 256 -3.42 -12.76 18.21
N TRP A 257 -2.48 -12.29 17.40
CA TRP A 257 -2.67 -11.18 16.45
C TRP A 257 -2.44 -11.67 15.03
N GLU A 258 -3.16 -11.11 14.07
CA GLU A 258 -2.99 -11.36 12.63
C GLU A 258 -2.62 -10.07 11.91
N LEU A 259 -1.73 -10.18 10.95
CA LEU A 259 -1.30 -9.06 10.14
C LEU A 259 -2.39 -8.65 9.16
N CYS A 260 -2.68 -7.35 9.12
CA CYS A 260 -3.69 -6.77 8.24
C CYS A 260 -3.08 -5.96 7.10
N ASP A 261 -2.00 -5.24 7.40
CA ASP A 261 -1.37 -4.37 6.41
C ASP A 261 0.07 -4.04 6.78
N VAL A 262 0.87 -3.64 5.78
CA VAL A 262 2.27 -3.28 5.92
C VAL A 262 2.56 -2.03 5.11
N SER A 263 3.30 -1.08 5.68
CA SER A 263 3.87 0.06 4.97
C SER A 263 5.39 0.05 5.11
N THR A 264 6.07 0.03 3.98
CA THR A 264 7.55 0.07 3.89
C THR A 264 8.06 1.35 3.26
N ALA A 265 7.20 2.33 3.01
CA ALA A 265 7.56 3.60 2.36
C ALA A 265 8.40 4.54 3.24
N GLY A 266 8.33 4.38 4.56
CA GLY A 266 9.10 5.17 5.52
C GLY A 266 10.48 4.58 5.81
N SER A 267 11.31 5.31 6.57
CA SER A 267 12.60 4.82 7.10
C SER A 267 12.44 3.67 8.10
N THR A 268 11.24 3.48 8.63
CA THR A 268 10.90 2.42 9.57
C THR A 268 9.66 1.71 9.06
N PRO A 269 9.76 0.43 8.69
CA PRO A 269 8.62 -0.38 8.31
C PRO A 269 7.57 -0.47 9.43
N LEU A 270 6.30 -0.32 9.05
CA LEU A 270 5.16 -0.41 9.94
C LEU A 270 4.32 -1.63 9.61
N PHE A 271 3.87 -2.34 10.63
CA PHE A 271 3.04 -3.53 10.52
C PHE A 271 1.78 -3.35 11.34
N LEU A 272 0.62 -3.47 10.71
CA LEU A 272 -0.69 -3.33 11.34
C LEU A 272 -1.24 -4.72 11.68
N TYR A 273 -1.53 -4.92 12.95
CA TYR A 273 -2.09 -6.16 13.45
C TYR A 273 -3.46 -5.92 14.07
N ARG A 274 -4.40 -6.84 13.86
CA ARG A 274 -5.67 -6.94 14.58
C ARG A 274 -5.69 -8.21 15.43
N GLU A 275 -6.57 -8.26 16.42
CA GLU A 275 -6.78 -9.47 17.20
C GLU A 275 -7.32 -10.60 16.31
N ARG A 276 -6.72 -11.78 16.41
CA ARG A 276 -7.09 -12.94 15.61
C ARG A 276 -8.49 -13.41 15.97
N GLY A 277 -9.34 -13.60 14.96
CA GLY A 277 -10.72 -14.02 15.14
C GLY A 277 -11.67 -12.91 15.62
N ALA A 278 -11.22 -11.65 15.73
CA ALA A 278 -12.11 -10.53 15.99
C ALA A 278 -13.12 -10.37 14.86
N ALA A 279 -14.40 -10.29 15.20
CA ALA A 279 -15.44 -10.06 14.24
C ALA A 279 -15.39 -8.61 13.72
N GLY A 280 -15.25 -8.45 12.41
CA GLY A 280 -15.25 -7.14 11.75
C GLY A 280 -13.92 -6.38 11.86
N THR A 281 -13.95 -5.16 11.37
CA THR A 281 -12.78 -4.25 11.30
C THR A 281 -12.73 -3.23 12.44
N SER A 282 -13.75 -3.23 13.31
CA SER A 282 -13.80 -2.37 14.50
C SER A 282 -13.12 -3.06 15.68
N GLY A 283 -12.41 -2.31 16.49
CA GLY A 283 -11.71 -2.84 17.66
C GLY A 283 -10.34 -2.23 17.85
N THR A 284 -9.54 -2.87 18.68
CA THR A 284 -8.16 -2.45 18.91
C THR A 284 -7.24 -3.05 17.84
N VAL A 285 -6.44 -2.21 17.20
CA VAL A 285 -5.32 -2.62 16.35
C VAL A 285 -4.00 -2.25 16.99
N LYS A 286 -2.93 -2.94 16.59
CA LYS A 286 -1.56 -2.63 17.00
C LYS A 286 -0.72 -2.24 15.79
N ILE A 287 0.01 -1.15 15.94
CA ILE A 287 1.03 -0.74 14.97
C ILE A 287 2.37 -1.14 15.56
N TYR A 288 3.08 -2.04 14.90
CA TYR A 288 4.46 -2.36 15.22
C TYR A 288 5.36 -1.60 14.26
N ALA A 289 6.21 -0.71 14.78
CA ALA A 289 7.28 -0.09 14.03
C ALA A 289 8.55 -0.88 14.26
N LEU A 290 9.14 -1.44 13.19
CA LEU A 290 10.29 -2.32 13.27
C LEU A 290 11.48 -1.73 12.50
N PRO A 291 12.32 -0.93 13.16
CA PRO A 291 13.50 -0.34 12.54
C PRO A 291 14.48 -1.41 12.03
N GLU A 292 15.21 -1.11 10.97
CA GLU A 292 16.12 -2.06 10.32
C GLU A 292 17.53 -2.14 10.93
N GLY A 293 17.86 -1.34 11.94
CA GLY A 293 19.18 -1.37 12.62
C GLY A 293 19.40 -2.66 13.42
N GLU A 294 20.66 -3.09 13.55
CA GLU A 294 21.03 -4.34 14.26
C GLU A 294 20.58 -4.37 15.72
N THR A 295 20.58 -3.23 16.41
CA THR A 295 20.20 -3.10 17.82
C THR A 295 18.80 -2.53 18.03
N ALA A 296 18.06 -2.27 16.95
CA ALA A 296 16.78 -1.62 17.03
C ALA A 296 15.68 -2.58 17.50
N SER A 297 14.95 -2.18 18.53
CA SER A 297 13.79 -2.90 19.05
C SER A 297 12.51 -2.39 18.39
N ALA A 298 11.53 -3.29 18.22
CA ALA A 298 10.21 -2.89 17.79
C ALA A 298 9.55 -1.99 18.84
N THR A 299 8.86 -0.97 18.36
CA THR A 299 7.91 -0.21 19.20
C THR A 299 6.49 -0.60 18.82
N VAL A 300 5.59 -0.60 19.81
CA VAL A 300 4.18 -0.96 19.60
C VAL A 300 3.27 0.14 20.09
N SER A 301 2.29 0.48 19.27
CA SER A 301 1.23 1.42 19.61
C SER A 301 -0.12 0.76 19.42
N ALA A 302 -1.00 0.85 20.42
CA ALA A 302 -2.37 0.35 20.31
C ALA A 302 -3.31 1.51 19.96
N VAL A 303 -4.20 1.26 19.00
CA VAL A 303 -5.20 2.22 18.54
C VAL A 303 -6.58 1.60 18.62
N GLN A 304 -7.49 2.28 19.30
CA GLN A 304 -8.91 1.94 19.26
C GLN A 304 -9.51 2.55 17.99
N LEU A 305 -9.96 1.72 17.08
CA LEU A 305 -10.60 2.17 15.84
C LEU A 305 -12.02 2.70 16.12
N PRO A 306 -12.51 3.66 15.32
CA PRO A 306 -13.89 4.12 15.38
C PRO A 306 -14.89 2.99 15.14
N ALA A 307 -16.05 3.09 15.75
CA ALA A 307 -17.15 2.17 15.46
C ALA A 307 -17.57 2.29 13.98
N GLY A 308 -17.87 1.16 13.35
CA GLY A 308 -18.24 1.13 11.93
C GLY A 308 -17.05 1.30 10.96
N THR A 309 -15.81 1.10 11.43
CA THR A 309 -14.65 1.06 10.53
C THR A 309 -14.83 -0.03 9.47
N LEU A 310 -14.73 0.34 8.21
CA LEU A 310 -14.82 -0.56 7.05
C LEU A 310 -13.46 -1.16 6.68
N GLY A 311 -12.38 -0.43 6.96
CA GLY A 311 -11.00 -0.85 6.74
C GLY A 311 -10.02 0.04 7.47
N ALA A 312 -8.86 -0.55 7.83
CA ALA A 312 -7.75 0.15 8.44
C ALA A 312 -6.46 -0.20 7.67
N PHE A 313 -5.66 0.81 7.33
CA PHE A 313 -4.54 0.70 6.41
C PHE A 313 -3.36 1.56 6.88
N LEU A 314 -2.16 1.09 6.59
CA LEU A 314 -0.93 1.87 6.76
C LEU A 314 -0.53 2.52 5.43
N ALA A 315 -0.24 3.81 5.44
CA ALA A 315 0.30 4.48 4.26
C ALA A 315 1.09 5.72 4.68
N GLY A 316 2.21 6.01 4.03
CA GLY A 316 3.01 7.21 4.27
C GLY A 316 3.43 7.41 5.73
N GLY A 317 3.61 6.34 6.51
CA GLY A 317 3.96 6.40 7.92
C GLY A 317 2.79 6.68 8.88
N SER A 318 1.55 6.66 8.39
CA SER A 318 0.32 6.90 9.16
C SER A 318 -0.63 5.70 9.09
N LEU A 319 -1.51 5.57 10.07
CA LEU A 319 -2.64 4.66 10.02
C LEU A 319 -3.89 5.44 9.58
N TYR A 320 -4.59 4.90 8.62
CA TYR A 320 -5.88 5.39 8.14
C TYR A 320 -6.97 4.40 8.53
N ALA A 321 -8.06 4.90 9.09
CA ALA A 321 -9.25 4.11 9.38
C ALA A 321 -10.45 4.75 8.68
N CYS A 322 -11.08 4.00 7.78
CA CYS A 322 -12.21 4.47 6.98
C CYS A 322 -13.52 3.95 7.57
N THR A 323 -14.46 4.85 7.84
CA THR A 323 -15.86 4.54 8.10
C THR A 323 -16.71 4.84 6.86
N GLN A 324 -18.03 4.74 6.94
CA GLN A 324 -18.91 5.01 5.79
C GLN A 324 -18.80 6.45 5.27
N ASP A 325 -18.45 7.40 6.13
CA ASP A 325 -18.50 8.85 5.84
C ASP A 325 -17.25 9.62 6.25
N THR A 326 -16.30 8.97 6.92
CA THR A 326 -15.14 9.67 7.49
C THR A 326 -13.86 8.84 7.34
N LEU A 327 -12.79 9.49 6.95
CA LEU A 327 -11.43 8.95 6.96
C LEU A 327 -10.66 9.53 8.15
N TYR A 328 -10.37 8.70 9.14
CA TYR A 328 -9.58 9.05 10.31
C TYR A 328 -8.11 8.80 10.06
N VAL A 329 -7.25 9.70 10.50
CA VAL A 329 -5.78 9.60 10.35
C VAL A 329 -5.13 9.56 11.73
N TYR A 330 -4.24 8.60 11.93
CA TYR A 330 -3.46 8.44 13.15
C TYR A 330 -1.97 8.42 12.79
N SER A 331 -1.16 9.00 13.67
CA SER A 331 0.30 8.84 13.59
C SER A 331 0.71 7.38 13.84
N SER A 332 1.94 7.03 13.51
CA SER A 332 2.53 5.72 13.86
C SER A 332 2.56 5.44 15.37
N THR A 333 2.44 6.49 16.20
CA THR A 333 2.34 6.36 17.66
C THR A 333 0.89 6.20 18.17
N GLY A 334 -0.09 6.08 17.25
CA GLY A 334 -1.50 5.84 17.59
C GLY A 334 -2.30 7.09 17.99
N LYS A 335 -1.72 8.28 17.88
CA LYS A 335 -2.46 9.54 18.15
C LYS A 335 -3.26 9.93 16.90
N GLN A 336 -4.57 10.16 17.06
CA GLN A 336 -5.39 10.74 15.99
C GLN A 336 -4.88 12.14 15.64
N THR A 337 -4.57 12.37 14.39
CA THR A 337 -4.04 13.64 13.85
C THR A 337 -5.06 14.38 13.02
N ASN A 338 -5.95 13.64 12.34
CA ASN A 338 -6.97 14.23 11.48
C ASN A 338 -8.21 13.35 11.40
N ALA A 339 -9.32 13.94 10.92
CA ALA A 339 -10.53 13.27 10.50
C ALA A 339 -11.12 14.06 9.33
N VAL A 340 -11.29 13.40 8.19
CA VAL A 340 -11.72 14.02 6.94
C VAL A 340 -13.04 13.44 6.51
N ALA A 341 -14.06 14.28 6.37
CA ALA A 341 -15.36 13.85 5.87
C ALA A 341 -15.25 13.41 4.41
N LEU A 342 -15.84 12.27 4.08
CA LEU A 342 -15.98 11.82 2.71
C LEU A 342 -17.18 12.52 2.05
N PRO A 343 -17.09 12.93 0.80
CA PRO A 343 -18.17 13.65 0.11
C PRO A 343 -19.36 12.74 -0.22
N ARG A 344 -19.27 11.45 0.07
CA ARG A 344 -20.32 10.44 -0.08
C ARG A 344 -20.11 9.27 0.86
N THR A 345 -21.16 8.50 1.10
CA THR A 345 -21.09 7.25 1.84
C THR A 345 -20.42 6.15 1.01
N VAL A 346 -19.59 5.36 1.69
CA VAL A 346 -18.87 4.22 1.11
C VAL A 346 -19.20 2.95 1.90
N ASP A 347 -19.11 1.80 1.22
CA ASP A 347 -19.43 0.48 1.78
C ASP A 347 -18.18 -0.36 2.00
N ARG A 348 -17.10 -0.05 1.27
CA ARG A 348 -15.82 -0.76 1.35
C ARG A 348 -14.66 0.21 1.10
N ALA A 349 -13.57 -0.04 1.79
CA ALA A 349 -12.31 0.67 1.59
C ALA A 349 -11.16 -0.34 1.46
N GLN A 350 -10.23 -0.10 0.54
CA GLN A 350 -9.07 -0.93 0.28
C GLN A 350 -7.87 -0.04 -0.04
N ARG A 351 -6.69 -0.37 0.48
CA ARG A 351 -5.46 0.32 0.09
C ARG A 351 -5.05 -0.11 -1.32
N LEU A 352 -4.74 0.86 -2.18
CA LEU A 352 -4.13 0.64 -3.49
C LEU A 352 -2.61 0.78 -3.44
N SER A 353 -2.14 1.82 -2.73
CA SER A 353 -0.73 2.14 -2.61
C SER A 353 -0.46 2.94 -1.34
N GLU A 354 0.76 3.38 -1.16
CA GLU A 354 1.16 4.30 -0.08
C GLU A 354 0.51 5.70 -0.19
N THR A 355 -0.13 5.99 -1.31
CA THR A 355 -0.70 7.32 -1.60
C THR A 355 -2.17 7.29 -2.02
N HIS A 356 -2.77 6.11 -2.22
CA HIS A 356 -4.14 6.00 -2.71
C HIS A 356 -4.95 4.91 -2.02
N LEU A 357 -6.23 5.21 -1.79
CA LEU A 357 -7.27 4.24 -1.40
C LEU A 357 -8.26 4.04 -2.54
N LEU A 358 -8.78 2.83 -2.65
CA LEU A 358 -9.96 2.50 -3.43
C LEU A 358 -11.16 2.41 -2.49
N LEU A 359 -12.20 3.17 -2.80
CA LEU A 359 -13.44 3.21 -2.05
C LEU A 359 -14.58 2.72 -2.94
N THR A 360 -15.43 1.87 -2.41
CA THR A 360 -16.66 1.42 -3.09
C THR A 360 -17.86 2.05 -2.40
N GLY A 361 -18.77 2.64 -3.17
CA GLY A 361 -20.02 3.19 -2.65
C GLY A 361 -21.16 2.96 -3.64
N GLY A 362 -22.16 2.19 -3.25
CA GLY A 362 -23.15 1.65 -4.19
C GLY A 362 -22.47 0.82 -5.28
N ASN A 363 -22.72 1.13 -6.56
CA ASN A 363 -22.08 0.43 -7.68
C ASN A 363 -20.80 1.14 -8.19
N GLY A 364 -20.41 2.26 -7.59
CA GLY A 364 -19.29 3.07 -8.05
C GLY A 364 -18.00 2.75 -7.33
N LEU A 365 -16.88 2.90 -8.04
CA LEU A 365 -15.53 2.87 -7.50
C LEU A 365 -14.95 4.28 -7.51
N TYR A 366 -14.22 4.61 -6.47
CA TYR A 366 -13.63 5.94 -6.27
C TYR A 366 -12.21 5.82 -5.76
N VAL A 367 -11.33 6.66 -6.25
CA VAL A 367 -9.97 6.79 -5.73
C VAL A 367 -9.88 8.01 -4.82
N ALA A 368 -9.29 7.83 -3.65
CA ALA A 368 -8.96 8.88 -2.70
C ALA A 368 -7.45 8.99 -2.56
N ALA A 369 -6.89 10.19 -2.77
CA ALA A 369 -5.48 10.43 -2.52
C ALA A 369 -5.24 10.59 -1.01
N LEU A 370 -4.28 9.83 -0.45
CA LEU A 370 -3.81 9.96 0.93
C LEU A 370 -2.79 11.11 1.03
N ARG A 371 -2.86 11.90 2.11
CA ARG A 371 -1.99 13.07 2.36
C ARG A 371 -1.31 12.98 3.71
#